data_ade1d0a6c0b20e20fbc447cbeea7d2e0
#
_entry.id   ade1d0a6c0b20e20fbc447cbeea7d2e0
#
_cell.length_a   1.000
_cell.length_b   1.000
_cell.length_c   1.000
_cell.angle_alpha   90.00
_cell.angle_beta   90.00
_cell.angle_gamma   90.00
#
_symmetry.space_group_name_H-M   'P 1'
#
loop_
_entity.id
_entity.type
_entity.pdbx_description
1 polymer ?
#
loop_
_entity_poly.entity_id
_entity_poly.type
_entity_poly.pdbx_seq_one_letter_code
_entity_poly.pdbx_strand_id
1 'polypeptide(L)'
;MADQKPRRPRRTKASIIACIQQAAEDEIRESGFASSLVTDIIKRAKIEPQVFYNRYRDLDEYYDTFVKKYDYWITDTIKEVKVPLVSHQGYREIFQQLIEKINTDDIILEILRWEVSESNDTTHRTAAMRELHTSPLTQGYVREFNSDDTDIMAFTAMILGGIYYLSLHKKLSPFYGIDMSTPEGRERISIVVNKIIDGIFERRSIEADRARIAARLREAGVDESVIQSAIAD
;
A
#
# COMPACT_ATOMS: atom_id res chain seq x y z
N MET A 1 -56.55 23.90 13.24
CA MET A 1 -55.45 24.11 12.28
C MET A 1 -54.51 22.95 12.40
N ALA A 2 -54.47 22.08 11.40
CA ALA A 2 -53.57 20.92 11.41
C ALA A 2 -52.14 21.38 11.01
N ASP A 3 -51.21 21.14 11.93
CA ASP A 3 -49.80 21.46 11.77
C ASP A 3 -49.19 20.53 10.69
N GLN A 4 -49.07 21.03 9.46
CA GLN A 4 -48.41 20.30 8.37
C GLN A 4 -46.90 20.28 8.64
N LYS A 5 -46.39 19.18 9.23
CA LYS A 5 -44.94 18.93 9.28
C LYS A 5 -44.32 19.11 7.87
N PRO A 6 -43.29 19.92 7.72
CA PRO A 6 -42.65 20.12 6.43
C PRO A 6 -42.19 18.79 5.84
N ARG A 7 -42.64 18.46 4.63
CA ARG A 7 -42.20 17.26 3.89
C ARG A 7 -40.66 17.36 3.67
N ARG A 8 -39.92 16.40 4.22
CA ARG A 8 -38.48 16.28 3.96
C ARG A 8 -38.25 16.23 2.44
N PRO A 9 -37.34 17.04 1.88
CA PRO A 9 -37.04 16.99 0.46
C PRO A 9 -36.59 15.58 0.05
N ARG A 10 -37.07 15.10 -1.09
CA ARG A 10 -36.76 13.77 -1.62
C ARG A 10 -35.24 13.70 -1.93
N ARG A 11 -34.51 12.77 -1.31
CA ARG A 11 -33.08 12.57 -1.56
C ARG A 11 -32.86 12.20 -3.02
N THR A 12 -31.81 12.79 -3.65
CA THR A 12 -31.38 12.43 -5.01
C THR A 12 -30.68 11.06 -5.01
N LYS A 13 -30.58 10.42 -6.19
CA LYS A 13 -29.84 9.16 -6.35
C LYS A 13 -28.39 9.31 -5.86
N ALA A 14 -27.71 10.40 -6.23
CA ALA A 14 -26.34 10.70 -5.80
C ALA A 14 -26.22 10.88 -4.28
N SER A 15 -27.16 11.61 -3.65
CA SER A 15 -27.18 11.79 -2.20
C SER A 15 -27.40 10.47 -1.44
N ILE A 16 -28.19 9.53 -1.98
CA ILE A 16 -28.40 8.22 -1.37
C ILE A 16 -27.11 7.39 -1.45
N ILE A 17 -26.44 7.35 -2.61
CA ILE A 17 -25.18 6.64 -2.79
C ILE A 17 -24.12 7.19 -1.83
N ALA A 18 -24.00 8.51 -1.71
CA ALA A 18 -23.06 9.14 -0.79
C ALA A 18 -23.37 8.79 0.68
N CYS A 19 -24.64 8.74 1.07
CA CYS A 19 -25.03 8.31 2.43
C CYS A 19 -24.69 6.84 2.70
N ILE A 20 -24.90 5.94 1.73
CA ILE A 20 -24.54 4.52 1.87
C ILE A 20 -23.01 4.40 1.99
N GLN A 21 -22.27 5.11 1.15
CA GLN A 21 -20.83 5.09 1.18
C GLN A 21 -20.28 5.56 2.53
N GLN A 22 -20.70 6.72 3.01
CA GLN A 22 -20.26 7.25 4.30
C GLN A 22 -20.60 6.30 5.45
N ALA A 23 -21.81 5.74 5.44
CA ALA A 23 -22.23 4.77 6.45
C ALA A 23 -21.38 3.50 6.43
N ALA A 24 -21.00 3.02 5.25
CA ALA A 24 -20.13 1.87 5.12
C ALA A 24 -18.70 2.18 5.56
N GLU A 25 -18.15 3.35 5.21
CA GLU A 25 -16.81 3.77 5.69
C GLU A 25 -16.79 3.84 7.23
N ASP A 26 -17.81 4.41 7.84
CA ASP A 26 -17.91 4.51 9.30
C ASP A 26 -18.04 3.11 9.94
N GLU A 27 -18.85 2.23 9.35
CA GLU A 27 -19.00 0.86 9.83
C GLU A 27 -17.71 0.04 9.70
N ILE A 28 -17.04 0.15 8.56
CA ILE A 28 -15.77 -0.55 8.31
C ILE A 28 -14.67 -0.06 9.27
N ARG A 29 -14.61 1.25 9.58
CA ARG A 29 -13.65 1.77 10.56
C ARG A 29 -13.87 1.22 11.97
N GLU A 30 -15.13 1.01 12.36
CA GLU A 30 -15.49 0.51 13.67
C GLU A 30 -15.34 -1.01 13.79
N SER A 31 -15.87 -1.75 12.81
CA SER A 31 -16.07 -3.21 12.89
C SER A 31 -15.18 -4.02 11.96
N GLY A 32 -14.56 -3.38 10.95
CA GLY A 32 -13.85 -4.06 9.85
C GLY A 32 -14.82 -4.68 8.83
N PHE A 33 -14.28 -5.15 7.69
CA PHE A 33 -15.09 -5.77 6.63
C PHE A 33 -15.79 -7.06 7.08
N ALA A 34 -15.06 -7.92 7.81
CA ALA A 34 -15.56 -9.24 8.21
C ALA A 34 -16.75 -9.18 9.20
N SER A 35 -16.81 -8.16 10.02
CA SER A 35 -17.84 -8.04 11.07
C SER A 35 -18.96 -7.07 10.71
N SER A 36 -18.83 -6.30 9.65
CA SER A 36 -19.85 -5.33 9.22
C SER A 36 -21.06 -6.04 8.65
N LEU A 37 -22.24 -5.57 9.07
CA LEU A 37 -23.52 -6.10 8.59
C LEU A 37 -24.22 -5.08 7.68
N VAL A 38 -24.89 -5.58 6.65
CA VAL A 38 -25.69 -4.72 5.76
C VAL A 38 -26.78 -3.95 6.50
N THR A 39 -27.34 -4.53 7.57
CA THR A 39 -28.33 -3.91 8.42
C THR A 39 -27.79 -2.67 9.15
N ASP A 40 -26.53 -2.71 9.57
CA ASP A 40 -25.91 -1.59 10.29
C ASP A 40 -25.56 -0.45 9.32
N ILE A 41 -25.08 -0.79 8.11
CA ILE A 41 -24.89 0.19 7.04
C ILE A 41 -26.19 0.88 6.67
N ILE A 42 -27.29 0.11 6.48
CA ILE A 42 -28.64 0.65 6.16
C ILE A 42 -29.12 1.58 7.26
N LYS A 43 -29.01 1.15 8.52
CA LYS A 43 -29.40 1.92 9.70
C LYS A 43 -28.60 3.22 9.81
N ARG A 44 -27.28 3.14 9.63
CA ARG A 44 -26.35 4.29 9.66
C ARG A 44 -26.65 5.28 8.53
N ALA A 45 -26.91 4.79 7.32
CA ALA A 45 -27.29 5.59 6.16
C ALA A 45 -28.68 6.24 6.28
N LYS A 46 -29.48 5.80 7.26
CA LYS A 46 -30.88 6.24 7.47
C LYS A 46 -31.72 6.09 6.20
N ILE A 47 -31.65 4.90 5.61
CA ILE A 47 -32.42 4.51 4.42
C ILE A 47 -33.26 3.28 4.71
N GLU A 48 -34.32 3.06 3.90
CA GLU A 48 -35.07 1.82 3.94
C GLU A 48 -34.29 0.67 3.28
N PRO A 49 -34.41 -0.57 3.78
CA PRO A 49 -33.71 -1.73 3.21
C PRO A 49 -33.89 -1.89 1.69
N GLN A 50 -35.09 -1.66 1.19
CA GLN A 50 -35.39 -1.71 -0.23
C GLN A 50 -34.56 -0.71 -1.05
N VAL A 51 -34.17 0.43 -0.47
CA VAL A 51 -33.32 1.43 -1.15
C VAL A 51 -31.91 0.90 -1.38
N PHE A 52 -31.38 0.09 -0.47
CA PHE A 52 -30.13 -0.61 -0.63
C PHE A 52 -30.23 -1.73 -1.66
N TYR A 53 -31.18 -2.66 -1.47
CA TYR A 53 -31.35 -3.85 -2.31
C TYR A 53 -31.82 -3.55 -3.75
N ASN A 54 -32.37 -2.38 -4.01
CA ASN A 54 -32.60 -1.91 -5.39
C ASN A 54 -31.30 -1.53 -6.15
N ARG A 55 -30.14 -1.49 -5.46
CA ARG A 55 -28.84 -1.08 -6.04
C ARG A 55 -27.80 -2.18 -5.99
N TYR A 56 -27.83 -2.96 -4.94
CA TYR A 56 -26.88 -4.02 -4.64
C TYR A 56 -27.65 -5.25 -4.23
N ARG A 57 -27.33 -6.39 -4.83
CA ARG A 57 -27.97 -7.69 -4.55
C ARG A 57 -27.74 -8.08 -3.07
N ASP A 58 -26.50 -7.90 -2.62
CA ASP A 58 -26.04 -8.27 -1.29
C ASP A 58 -24.86 -7.36 -0.85
N LEU A 59 -24.28 -7.68 0.29
CA LEU A 59 -23.15 -6.95 0.85
C LEU A 59 -21.86 -7.19 0.05
N ASP A 60 -21.69 -8.38 -0.49
CA ASP A 60 -20.47 -8.75 -1.26
C ASP A 60 -20.39 -7.94 -2.57
N GLU A 61 -21.50 -7.82 -3.30
CA GLU A 61 -21.56 -6.95 -4.48
C GLU A 61 -21.32 -5.48 -4.13
N TYR A 62 -21.85 -5.05 -2.98
CA TYR A 62 -21.59 -3.70 -2.49
C TYR A 62 -20.11 -3.51 -2.17
N TYR A 63 -19.47 -4.44 -1.47
CA TYR A 63 -18.05 -4.37 -1.12
C TYR A 63 -17.15 -4.40 -2.36
N ASP A 64 -17.43 -5.25 -3.34
CA ASP A 64 -16.70 -5.23 -4.60
C ASP A 64 -16.77 -3.84 -5.29
N THR A 65 -17.96 -3.21 -5.28
CA THR A 65 -18.12 -1.84 -5.79
C THR A 65 -17.40 -0.81 -4.93
N PHE A 66 -17.44 -0.96 -3.62
CA PHE A 66 -16.83 -0.04 -2.66
C PHE A 66 -15.30 -0.02 -2.79
N VAL A 67 -14.66 -1.18 -2.78
CA VAL A 67 -13.19 -1.28 -2.78
C VAL A 67 -12.55 -0.90 -4.12
N LYS A 68 -13.30 -0.93 -5.24
CA LYS A 68 -12.82 -0.48 -6.56
C LYS A 68 -12.30 0.97 -6.55
N LYS A 69 -12.76 1.81 -5.64
CA LYS A 69 -12.26 3.18 -5.46
C LYS A 69 -10.84 3.22 -4.94
N TYR A 70 -10.41 2.14 -4.28
CA TYR A 70 -9.11 2.00 -3.65
C TYR A 70 -8.13 1.19 -4.50
N ASP A 71 -8.52 0.67 -5.67
CA ASP A 71 -7.64 -0.13 -6.53
C ASP A 71 -6.35 0.61 -6.91
N TYR A 72 -6.39 1.94 -6.98
CA TYR A 72 -5.27 2.79 -7.38
C TYR A 72 -4.53 3.46 -6.21
N TRP A 73 -4.82 3.11 -4.95
CA TRP A 73 -4.31 3.84 -3.80
C TRP A 73 -2.78 3.92 -3.74
N ILE A 74 -2.04 2.87 -4.14
CA ILE A 74 -0.58 2.91 -4.22
C ILE A 74 -0.11 3.87 -5.30
N THR A 75 -0.64 3.74 -6.52
CA THR A 75 -0.24 4.61 -7.64
C THR A 75 -0.61 6.07 -7.39
N ASP A 76 -1.72 6.32 -6.72
CA ASP A 76 -2.10 7.69 -6.33
C ASP A 76 -1.15 8.24 -5.26
N THR A 77 -0.75 7.43 -4.30
CA THR A 77 0.28 7.79 -3.30
C THR A 77 1.63 8.08 -3.97
N ILE A 78 2.05 7.25 -4.93
CA ILE A 78 3.32 7.40 -5.65
C ILE A 78 3.34 8.68 -6.50
N LYS A 79 2.21 9.15 -7.03
CA LYS A 79 2.12 10.42 -7.77
C LYS A 79 2.54 11.66 -6.95
N GLU A 80 2.49 11.57 -5.63
CA GLU A 80 2.93 12.65 -4.73
C GLU A 80 4.46 12.77 -4.64
N VAL A 81 5.21 11.75 -5.05
CA VAL A 81 6.68 11.76 -5.09
C VAL A 81 7.16 12.70 -6.19
N LYS A 82 8.02 13.65 -5.84
CA LYS A 82 8.47 14.74 -6.73
C LYS A 82 9.84 14.52 -7.36
N VAL A 83 10.49 13.41 -7.06
CA VAL A 83 11.78 13.03 -7.64
C VAL A 83 11.59 11.89 -8.66
N PRO A 84 12.60 11.59 -9.50
CA PRO A 84 12.50 10.45 -10.41
C PRO A 84 12.18 9.17 -9.65
N LEU A 85 11.07 8.52 -10.00
CA LEU A 85 10.56 7.34 -9.26
C LEU A 85 11.59 6.20 -9.28
N VAL A 86 12.15 5.89 -10.45
CA VAL A 86 13.19 4.84 -10.59
C VAL A 86 14.55 5.45 -10.25
N SER A 87 14.79 5.67 -8.96
CA SER A 87 16.04 6.19 -8.40
C SER A 87 16.12 5.81 -6.91
N HIS A 88 17.32 5.88 -6.33
CA HIS A 88 17.51 5.68 -4.89
C HIS A 88 16.61 6.60 -4.04
N GLN A 89 16.59 7.90 -4.34
CA GLN A 89 15.76 8.85 -3.62
C GLN A 89 14.27 8.57 -3.84
N GLY A 90 13.85 8.26 -5.08
CA GLY A 90 12.47 7.91 -5.39
C GLY A 90 12.01 6.68 -4.62
N TYR A 91 12.86 5.66 -4.52
CA TYR A 91 12.57 4.45 -3.75
C TYR A 91 12.33 4.76 -2.26
N ARG A 92 13.19 5.59 -1.64
CA ARG A 92 13.01 6.04 -0.25
C ARG A 92 11.71 6.81 -0.05
N GLU A 93 11.43 7.79 -0.91
CA GLU A 93 10.24 8.63 -0.80
C GLU A 93 8.95 7.81 -0.98
N ILE A 94 8.93 6.84 -1.90
CA ILE A 94 7.81 5.92 -2.08
C ILE A 94 7.50 5.19 -0.76
N PHE A 95 8.51 4.59 -0.11
CA PHE A 95 8.28 3.87 1.14
C PHE A 95 7.82 4.80 2.28
N GLN A 96 8.35 6.00 2.36
CA GLN A 96 7.91 7.00 3.34
C GLN A 96 6.43 7.35 3.14
N GLN A 97 6.02 7.61 1.90
CA GLN A 97 4.63 7.91 1.57
C GLN A 97 3.70 6.72 1.85
N LEU A 98 4.13 5.49 1.55
CA LEU A 98 3.36 4.28 1.83
C LEU A 98 3.20 4.05 3.34
N ILE A 99 4.25 4.21 4.15
CA ILE A 99 4.18 4.12 5.61
C ILE A 99 3.13 5.10 6.15
N GLU A 100 3.19 6.35 5.73
CA GLU A 100 2.24 7.37 6.19
C GLU A 100 0.83 7.07 5.71
N LYS A 101 0.63 6.77 4.43
CA LYS A 101 -0.69 6.49 3.85
C LYS A 101 -1.40 5.32 4.51
N ILE A 102 -0.72 4.19 4.70
CA ILE A 102 -1.30 3.00 5.33
C ILE A 102 -1.70 3.27 6.79
N ASN A 103 -0.97 4.13 7.47
CA ASN A 103 -1.21 4.37 8.89
C ASN A 103 -2.17 5.53 9.18
N THR A 104 -2.46 6.38 8.19
CA THR A 104 -3.39 7.51 8.32
C THR A 104 -4.73 7.29 7.61
N ASP A 105 -4.81 6.33 6.69
CA ASP A 105 -6.06 5.97 6.00
C ASP A 105 -6.59 4.63 6.53
N ASP A 106 -7.55 4.71 7.46
CA ASP A 106 -8.11 3.52 8.11
C ASP A 106 -8.81 2.58 7.13
N ILE A 107 -9.38 3.08 6.02
CA ILE A 107 -10.05 2.21 5.05
C ILE A 107 -9.01 1.38 4.28
N ILE A 108 -7.91 1.97 3.86
CA ILE A 108 -6.80 1.23 3.24
C ILE A 108 -6.28 0.15 4.20
N LEU A 109 -6.11 0.49 5.47
CA LEU A 109 -5.67 -0.47 6.47
C LEU A 109 -6.67 -1.63 6.65
N GLU A 110 -7.97 -1.36 6.65
CA GLU A 110 -8.99 -2.40 6.77
C GLU A 110 -9.10 -3.25 5.49
N ILE A 111 -8.88 -2.67 4.29
CA ILE A 111 -8.77 -3.46 3.04
C ILE A 111 -7.59 -4.44 3.13
N LEU A 112 -6.41 -3.98 3.56
CA LEU A 112 -5.24 -4.85 3.76
C LEU A 112 -5.51 -5.93 4.82
N ARG A 113 -6.20 -5.60 5.90
CA ARG A 113 -6.61 -6.55 6.93
C ARG A 113 -7.55 -7.61 6.36
N TRP A 114 -8.53 -7.19 5.59
CA TRP A 114 -9.50 -8.08 4.95
C TRP A 114 -8.82 -9.06 3.99
N GLU A 115 -7.90 -8.57 3.15
CA GLU A 115 -7.13 -9.40 2.21
C GLU A 115 -6.29 -10.49 2.90
N VAL A 116 -5.75 -10.25 4.10
CA VAL A 116 -4.97 -11.27 4.82
C VAL A 116 -5.83 -12.19 5.69
N SER A 117 -7.06 -11.81 6.02
CA SER A 117 -7.96 -12.58 6.88
C SER A 117 -8.98 -13.40 6.11
N GLU A 118 -9.35 -13.01 4.89
CA GLU A 118 -10.37 -13.67 4.09
C GLU A 118 -9.90 -13.89 2.65
N SER A 119 -10.28 -15.06 2.11
CA SER A 119 -10.01 -15.44 0.72
C SER A 119 -11.34 -15.50 -0.04
N ASN A 120 -11.64 -14.45 -0.79
CA ASN A 120 -12.82 -14.36 -1.65
C ASN A 120 -12.50 -13.62 -2.96
N ASP A 121 -13.43 -13.58 -3.91
CA ASP A 121 -13.21 -13.01 -5.24
C ASP A 121 -12.79 -11.53 -5.17
N THR A 122 -13.36 -10.77 -4.24
CA THR A 122 -13.05 -9.35 -4.09
C THR A 122 -11.63 -9.15 -3.54
N THR A 123 -11.23 -9.90 -2.50
CA THR A 123 -9.87 -9.79 -1.94
C THR A 123 -8.80 -10.25 -2.90
N HIS A 124 -9.05 -11.32 -3.67
CA HIS A 124 -8.16 -11.76 -4.75
C HIS A 124 -8.03 -10.69 -5.84
N ARG A 125 -9.15 -10.09 -6.25
CA ARG A 125 -9.14 -9.03 -7.26
C ARG A 125 -8.36 -7.80 -6.80
N THR A 126 -8.59 -7.29 -5.60
CA THR A 126 -7.88 -6.10 -5.10
C THR A 126 -6.38 -6.33 -5.00
N ALA A 127 -5.94 -7.50 -4.52
CA ALA A 127 -4.53 -7.87 -4.49
C ALA A 127 -3.92 -7.93 -5.91
N ALA A 128 -4.59 -8.61 -6.85
CA ALA A 128 -4.13 -8.72 -8.24
C ALA A 128 -4.08 -7.34 -8.95
N MET A 129 -5.05 -6.48 -8.71
CA MET A 129 -5.07 -5.11 -9.29
C MET A 129 -3.92 -4.26 -8.76
N ARG A 130 -3.57 -4.40 -7.49
CA ARG A 130 -2.41 -3.71 -6.88
C ARG A 130 -1.11 -4.12 -7.57
N GLU A 131 -0.87 -5.42 -7.74
CA GLU A 131 0.30 -5.94 -8.47
C GLU A 131 0.33 -5.42 -9.93
N LEU A 132 -0.81 -5.46 -10.61
CA LEU A 132 -0.91 -4.99 -11.99
C LEU A 132 -0.56 -3.50 -12.11
N HIS A 133 -1.10 -2.66 -11.23
CA HIS A 133 -0.90 -1.21 -11.30
C HIS A 133 0.51 -0.77 -10.90
N THR A 134 1.20 -1.54 -10.06
CA THR A 134 2.60 -1.24 -9.67
C THR A 134 3.63 -1.88 -10.59
N SER A 135 3.24 -2.82 -11.45
CA SER A 135 4.14 -3.57 -12.34
C SER A 135 5.07 -2.70 -13.19
N PRO A 136 4.64 -1.59 -13.83
CA PRO A 136 5.55 -0.76 -14.62
C PRO A 136 6.70 -0.17 -13.80
N LEU A 137 6.42 0.26 -12.57
CA LEU A 137 7.43 0.79 -11.64
C LEU A 137 8.37 -0.32 -11.18
N THR A 138 7.82 -1.46 -10.80
CA THR A 138 8.55 -2.65 -10.39
C THR A 138 9.53 -3.11 -11.47
N GLN A 139 9.08 -3.21 -12.72
CA GLN A 139 9.93 -3.55 -13.86
C GLN A 139 11.03 -2.49 -14.11
N GLY A 140 10.75 -1.22 -13.84
CA GLY A 140 11.75 -0.15 -13.87
C GLY A 140 12.87 -0.41 -12.87
N TYR A 141 12.53 -0.72 -11.63
CA TYR A 141 13.51 -1.04 -10.59
C TYR A 141 14.31 -2.33 -10.89
N VAL A 142 13.66 -3.38 -11.39
CA VAL A 142 14.36 -4.61 -11.79
C VAL A 142 15.41 -4.32 -12.86
N ARG A 143 15.06 -3.58 -13.90
CA ARG A 143 16.01 -3.25 -14.98
C ARG A 143 17.21 -2.43 -14.50
N GLU A 144 16.97 -1.52 -13.56
CA GLU A 144 18.00 -0.58 -13.13
C GLU A 144 18.84 -1.12 -11.97
N PHE A 145 18.24 -1.91 -11.06
CA PHE A 145 18.86 -2.22 -9.78
C PHE A 145 19.05 -3.71 -9.46
N ASN A 146 18.50 -4.66 -10.24
CA ASN A 146 18.82 -6.07 -10.05
C ASN A 146 20.27 -6.39 -10.47
N SER A 147 20.91 -7.29 -9.72
CA SER A 147 22.20 -7.90 -10.02
C SER A 147 22.21 -9.35 -9.53
N ASP A 148 23.31 -10.07 -9.74
CA ASP A 148 23.47 -11.45 -9.26
C ASP A 148 23.35 -11.54 -7.72
N ASP A 149 23.74 -10.45 -7.01
CA ASP A 149 23.73 -10.38 -5.54
C ASP A 149 22.58 -9.54 -4.98
N THR A 150 21.73 -8.91 -5.82
CA THR A 150 20.66 -8.03 -5.40
C THR A 150 19.36 -8.35 -6.11
N ASP A 151 18.41 -8.95 -5.39
CA ASP A 151 17.01 -9.10 -5.82
C ASP A 151 16.15 -7.98 -5.22
N ILE A 152 15.97 -6.89 -5.99
CA ILE A 152 15.21 -5.72 -5.55
C ILE A 152 13.73 -6.05 -5.29
N MET A 153 13.18 -7.06 -5.98
CA MET A 153 11.79 -7.50 -5.80
C MET A 153 11.61 -8.18 -4.44
N ALA A 154 12.53 -9.09 -4.09
CA ALA A 154 12.50 -9.77 -2.79
C ALA A 154 12.69 -8.76 -1.65
N PHE A 155 13.60 -7.80 -1.78
CA PHE A 155 13.75 -6.71 -0.81
C PHE A 155 12.48 -5.87 -0.68
N THR A 156 11.87 -5.47 -1.80
CA THR A 156 10.60 -4.72 -1.81
C THR A 156 9.51 -5.49 -1.07
N ALA A 157 9.35 -6.78 -1.38
CA ALA A 157 8.34 -7.64 -0.76
C ALA A 157 8.55 -7.78 0.75
N MET A 158 9.79 -7.96 1.21
CA MET A 158 10.11 -8.06 2.64
C MET A 158 9.84 -6.74 3.39
N ILE A 159 10.26 -5.61 2.82
CA ILE A 159 10.03 -4.29 3.45
C ILE A 159 8.53 -3.99 3.52
N LEU A 160 7.80 -4.16 2.42
CA LEU A 160 6.34 -3.95 2.38
C LEU A 160 5.61 -4.90 3.32
N GLY A 161 5.97 -6.18 3.33
CA GLY A 161 5.39 -7.16 4.24
C GLY A 161 5.60 -6.78 5.70
N GLY A 162 6.79 -6.31 6.05
CA GLY A 162 7.09 -5.79 7.39
C GLY A 162 6.25 -4.55 7.74
N ILE A 163 6.15 -3.58 6.83
CA ILE A 163 5.33 -2.38 7.02
C ILE A 163 3.86 -2.76 7.19
N TYR A 164 3.33 -3.65 6.35
CA TYR A 164 1.94 -4.12 6.43
C TYR A 164 1.69 -4.80 7.79
N TYR A 165 2.55 -5.74 8.18
CA TYR A 165 2.39 -6.42 9.45
C TYR A 165 2.36 -5.45 10.65
N LEU A 166 3.34 -4.55 10.74
CA LEU A 166 3.42 -3.57 11.82
C LEU A 166 2.20 -2.63 11.84
N SER A 167 1.74 -2.20 10.67
CA SER A 167 0.56 -1.33 10.54
C SER A 167 -0.73 -2.06 10.92
N LEU A 168 -0.89 -3.32 10.52
CA LEU A 168 -2.03 -4.14 10.89
C LEU A 168 -2.04 -4.47 12.38
N HIS A 169 -0.85 -4.61 12.99
CA HIS A 169 -0.70 -4.92 14.41
C HIS A 169 -1.00 -3.74 15.33
N LYS A 170 -0.97 -2.49 14.84
CA LYS A 170 -1.11 -1.27 15.65
C LYS A 170 -2.39 -1.21 16.49
N LYS A 171 -3.47 -1.87 16.03
CA LYS A 171 -4.74 -1.94 16.79
C LYS A 171 -4.69 -2.94 17.94
N LEU A 172 -3.71 -3.83 17.99
CA LEU A 172 -3.57 -4.84 19.04
C LEU A 172 -2.68 -4.35 20.18
N SER A 173 -1.47 -3.94 19.84
CA SER A 173 -0.48 -3.44 20.80
C SER A 173 0.74 -2.87 20.05
N PRO A 174 1.65 -2.14 20.73
CA PRO A 174 2.99 -1.90 20.21
C PRO A 174 3.71 -3.22 19.93
N PHE A 175 4.46 -3.28 18.84
CA PHE A 175 5.27 -4.44 18.46
C PHE A 175 6.74 -4.14 18.73
N TYR A 176 7.37 -4.89 19.67
CA TYR A 176 8.73 -4.60 20.15
C TYR A 176 8.94 -3.13 20.59
N GLY A 177 7.92 -2.55 21.22
CA GLY A 177 7.96 -1.15 21.66
C GLY A 177 7.80 -0.11 20.55
N ILE A 178 7.41 -0.54 19.33
CA ILE A 178 7.06 0.34 18.20
C ILE A 178 5.55 0.42 18.09
N ASP A 179 5.02 1.64 18.22
CA ASP A 179 3.59 1.93 18.06
C ASP A 179 3.36 2.70 16.75
N MET A 180 2.87 2.01 15.73
CA MET A 180 2.58 2.59 14.42
C MET A 180 1.39 3.55 14.42
N SER A 181 0.62 3.61 15.48
CA SER A 181 -0.45 4.61 15.63
C SER A 181 0.12 6.01 15.88
N THR A 182 1.35 6.09 16.42
CA THR A 182 2.02 7.36 16.75
C THR A 182 2.93 7.84 15.62
N PRO A 183 3.09 9.17 15.43
CA PRO A 183 4.07 9.70 14.49
C PRO A 183 5.51 9.25 14.80
N GLU A 184 5.86 9.15 16.10
CA GLU A 184 7.19 8.70 16.54
C GLU A 184 7.46 7.25 16.14
N GLY A 185 6.49 6.34 16.30
CA GLY A 185 6.63 4.94 15.89
C GLY A 185 6.84 4.81 14.38
N ARG A 186 6.07 5.56 13.59
CA ARG A 186 6.22 5.60 12.12
C ARG A 186 7.58 6.15 11.70
N GLU A 187 8.05 7.23 12.31
CA GLU A 187 9.36 7.82 12.05
C GLU A 187 10.49 6.83 12.32
N ARG A 188 10.46 6.12 13.45
CA ARG A 188 11.46 5.09 13.78
C ARG A 188 11.52 4.00 12.73
N ILE A 189 10.40 3.52 12.22
CA ILE A 189 10.36 2.53 11.12
C ILE A 189 10.87 3.14 9.83
N SER A 190 10.47 4.36 9.49
CA SER A 190 10.93 5.09 8.30
C SER A 190 12.46 5.22 8.27
N ILE A 191 13.08 5.57 9.41
CA ILE A 191 14.55 5.65 9.53
C ILE A 191 15.20 4.28 9.26
N VAL A 192 14.65 3.19 9.81
CA VAL A 192 15.21 1.84 9.60
C VAL A 192 15.03 1.40 8.16
N VAL A 193 13.86 1.61 7.57
CA VAL A 193 13.60 1.31 6.16
C VAL A 193 14.57 2.06 5.26
N ASN A 194 14.78 3.35 5.50
CA ASN A 194 15.75 4.14 4.74
C ASN A 194 17.18 3.59 4.85
N LYS A 195 17.63 3.18 6.04
CA LYS A 195 18.95 2.57 6.22
C LYS A 195 19.10 1.25 5.47
N ILE A 196 18.06 0.43 5.43
CA ILE A 196 18.06 -0.82 4.64
C ILE A 196 18.17 -0.49 3.16
N ILE A 197 17.38 0.47 2.67
CA ILE A 197 17.39 0.94 1.29
C ILE A 197 18.78 1.48 0.94
N ASP A 198 19.35 2.36 1.76
CA ASP A 198 20.68 2.93 1.54
C ASP A 198 21.75 1.83 1.41
N GLY A 199 21.72 0.82 2.29
CA GLY A 199 22.66 -0.30 2.23
C GLY A 199 22.54 -1.14 0.96
N ILE A 200 21.33 -1.30 0.40
CA ILE A 200 21.12 -1.99 -0.89
C ILE A 200 21.73 -1.19 -2.03
N PHE A 201 21.47 0.12 -2.09
CA PHE A 201 21.95 0.98 -3.16
C PHE A 201 23.46 1.25 -3.09
N GLU A 202 24.03 1.37 -1.89
CA GLU A 202 25.48 1.50 -1.68
C GLU A 202 26.22 0.25 -2.16
N ARG A 203 25.76 -0.95 -1.79
CA ARG A 203 26.34 -2.20 -2.25
C ARG A 203 26.34 -2.26 -3.78
N ARG A 204 25.22 -1.94 -4.41
CA ARG A 204 25.08 -1.89 -5.86
C ARG A 204 26.07 -0.91 -6.51
N SER A 205 26.28 0.26 -5.91
CA SER A 205 27.26 1.25 -6.39
C SER A 205 28.67 0.70 -6.34
N ILE A 206 29.05 0.05 -5.23
CA ILE A 206 30.38 -0.58 -5.07
C ILE A 206 30.60 -1.67 -6.12
N GLU A 207 29.59 -2.54 -6.35
CA GLU A 207 29.66 -3.59 -7.36
C GLU A 207 29.86 -3.02 -8.79
N ALA A 208 29.09 -1.97 -9.13
CA ALA A 208 29.21 -1.29 -10.41
C ALA A 208 30.61 -0.66 -10.61
N ASP A 209 31.16 -0.05 -9.57
CA ASP A 209 32.51 0.52 -9.60
C ASP A 209 33.59 -0.55 -9.73
N ARG A 210 33.49 -1.66 -9.01
CA ARG A 210 34.37 -2.83 -9.13
C ARG A 210 34.32 -3.39 -10.54
N ALA A 211 33.15 -3.60 -11.12
CA ALA A 211 33.02 -4.10 -12.50
C ALA A 211 33.64 -3.14 -13.52
N ARG A 212 33.49 -1.82 -13.34
CA ARG A 212 34.08 -0.79 -14.19
C ARG A 212 35.62 -0.78 -14.11
N ILE A 213 36.16 -0.91 -12.90
CA ILE A 213 37.61 -1.00 -12.67
C ILE A 213 38.15 -2.27 -13.32
N ALA A 214 37.52 -3.43 -13.09
CA ALA A 214 37.93 -4.70 -13.70
C ALA A 214 37.95 -4.64 -15.23
N ALA A 215 36.93 -4.03 -15.86
CA ALA A 215 36.87 -3.85 -17.30
C ALA A 215 38.07 -3.03 -17.83
N ARG A 216 38.38 -1.89 -17.19
CA ARG A 216 39.53 -1.05 -17.55
C ARG A 216 40.87 -1.76 -17.39
N LEU A 217 41.01 -2.56 -16.34
CA LEU A 217 42.26 -3.33 -16.13
C LEU A 217 42.42 -4.41 -17.20
N ARG A 218 41.33 -5.09 -17.62
CA ARG A 218 41.36 -6.04 -18.74
C ARG A 218 41.73 -5.37 -20.05
N GLU A 219 41.19 -4.21 -20.37
CA GLU A 219 41.53 -3.41 -21.54
C GLU A 219 43.01 -2.99 -21.55
N ALA A 220 43.58 -2.74 -20.36
CA ALA A 220 45.01 -2.42 -20.19
C ALA A 220 45.92 -3.66 -20.22
N GLY A 221 45.37 -4.88 -20.39
CA GLY A 221 46.15 -6.11 -20.49
C GLY A 221 46.66 -6.65 -19.16
N VAL A 222 46.04 -6.27 -18.04
CA VAL A 222 46.43 -6.80 -16.71
C VAL A 222 45.91 -8.24 -16.57
N ASP A 223 46.73 -9.08 -15.94
CA ASP A 223 46.38 -10.49 -15.70
C ASP A 223 45.14 -10.64 -14.85
N GLU A 224 44.26 -11.59 -15.19
CA GLU A 224 42.97 -11.79 -14.53
C GLU A 224 43.13 -12.16 -13.04
N SER A 225 44.21 -12.83 -12.66
CA SER A 225 44.46 -13.16 -11.25
C SER A 225 44.74 -11.91 -10.40
N VAL A 226 45.42 -10.92 -11.00
CA VAL A 226 45.68 -9.62 -10.35
C VAL A 226 44.39 -8.81 -10.26
N ILE A 227 43.56 -8.84 -11.31
CA ILE A 227 42.28 -8.16 -11.33
C ILE A 227 41.39 -8.73 -10.24
N GLN A 228 41.23 -10.05 -10.14
CA GLN A 228 40.41 -10.71 -9.14
C GLN A 228 40.90 -10.39 -7.71
N SER A 229 42.20 -10.35 -7.48
CA SER A 229 42.75 -9.93 -6.19
C SER A 229 42.45 -8.46 -5.87
N ALA A 230 42.50 -7.57 -6.85
CA ALA A 230 42.27 -6.14 -6.65
C ALA A 230 40.80 -5.76 -6.40
N ILE A 231 39.83 -6.60 -6.82
CA ILE A 231 38.40 -6.35 -6.65
C ILE A 231 37.77 -7.19 -5.53
N ALA A 232 38.52 -8.13 -4.90
CA ALA A 232 38.04 -8.99 -3.82
C ALA A 232 37.97 -8.28 -2.47
N ASP A 233 38.70 -7.20 -2.24
CA ASP A 233 38.69 -6.35 -1.03
C ASP A 233 37.68 -5.20 -1.17
#